data_9d5e785f21dd29b7f995419d24e7de2c
#
_entry.id   9d5e785f21dd29b7f995419d24e7de2c
#
_cell.length_a   1.000
_cell.length_b   1.000
_cell.length_c   1.000
_cell.angle_alpha   90.00
_cell.angle_beta   90.00
_cell.angle_gamma   90.00
#
_symmetry.space_group_name_H-M   'P 1'
#
loop_
_entity.id
_entity.type
_entity.pdbx_description
1 polymer ?
#
loop_
_entity_poly.entity_id
_entity_poly.type
_entity_poly.pdbx_seq_one_letter_code
_entity_poly.pdbx_strand_id
1 'polypeptide(L)'
;MHTPTAIVTLCGVMLVCLTPWNAWGHAFPQRSEPPVGATVAVSPSRVRIWFDGALEAAFSSLHVQTVSGQRLDQDDGHVDPTDVTLLEVPLPPLPPGTYRVLWSVVARDGHRTAGEYTFTIQQGH
;
A
#
# COMPACT_ATOMS: atom_id res chain seq x y z
N MET A 1 58.73 -31.81 0.47
CA MET A 1 58.27 -31.59 0.46
C MET A 1 57.26 -30.94 0.47
N HIS A 2 56.83 -30.61 0.58
CA HIS A 2 55.95 -30.16 0.56
C HIS A 2 54.93 -29.56 0.51
N THR A 3 54.43 -29.20 0.51
CA THR A 3 53.56 -28.81 0.45
C THR A 3 52.60 -28.20 0.52
N PRO A 4 52.14 -27.86 0.51
CA PRO A 4 51.21 -27.38 0.53
C PRO A 4 50.31 -26.83 0.41
N THR A 5 50.01 -26.55 0.46
CA THR A 5 49.17 -26.15 0.39
C THR A 5 48.18 -25.53 0.32
N ALA A 6 47.79 -25.38 0.25
CA ALA A 6 46.90 -24.99 0.14
C ALA A 6 45.90 -24.34 0.23
N ILE A 7 45.64 -24.06 0.34
CA ILE A 7 44.74 -23.63 0.49
C ILE A 7 43.82 -22.96 0.37
N VAL A 8 43.36 -22.74 0.33
CA VAL A 8 42.53 -22.22 0.26
C VAL A 8 41.61 -21.66 0.16
N THR A 9 41.38 -21.41 0.23
CA THR A 9 40.56 -20.94 0.09
C THR A 9 39.45 -20.52 0.11
N LEU A 10 39.07 -20.49 -0.01
CA LEU A 10 37.98 -20.30 -0.08
C LEU A 10 37.18 -19.44 0.11
N CYS A 11 36.88 -19.24 0.42
CA CYS A 11 36.26 -18.49 0.81
C CYS A 11 35.45 -17.75 0.36
N GLY A 12 35.28 -17.38 0.06
CA GLY A 12 34.61 -16.59 -0.38
C GLY A 12 33.36 -16.56 -0.43
N VAL A 13 33.04 -16.62 -0.57
CA VAL A 13 31.97 -16.82 -0.72
C VAL A 13 31.02 -16.14 -0.28
N MET A 14 30.70 -15.90 0.12
CA MET A 14 29.76 -15.47 0.52
C MET A 14 29.17 -14.45 0.26
N LEU A 15 28.96 -13.98 0.37
CA LEU A 15 28.51 -13.02 0.22
C LEU A 15 27.48 -12.71 -0.34
N VAL A 16 27.22 -12.81 -0.72
CA VAL A 16 26.35 -12.65 -1.43
C VAL A 16 25.26 -12.21 -1.03
N CYS A 17 24.86 -12.50 -0.43
CA CYS A 17 23.75 -12.23 0.00
C CYS A 17 23.37 -11.00 0.28
N LEU A 18 23.87 -10.21 0.03
CA LEU A 18 23.48 -9.05 0.29
C LEU A 18 22.47 -8.50 -0.44
N THR A 19 21.81 -9.11 -1.16
CA THR A 19 20.79 -8.53 -1.87
C THR A 19 19.81 -8.01 -1.00
N PRO A 20 19.34 -6.88 -1.21
CA PRO A 20 18.31 -6.28 -0.46
C PRO A 20 17.05 -6.90 -0.90
N TRP A 21 16.88 -8.05 -0.58
CA TRP A 21 15.73 -8.73 -0.95
C TRP A 21 14.46 -8.02 -0.67
N ASN A 22 14.50 -7.15 0.24
CA ASN A 22 13.29 -6.45 0.56
C ASN A 22 12.93 -5.44 -0.49
N ALA A 23 13.76 -5.21 -1.47
CA ALA A 23 13.44 -4.23 -2.46
C ALA A 23 12.59 -4.78 -3.56
N TRP A 24 12.30 -6.08 -3.54
CA TRP A 24 11.64 -6.60 -4.61
C TRP A 24 10.24 -6.72 -4.48
N GLY A 25 9.43 -6.27 -5.18
CA GLY A 25 8.06 -6.59 -5.37
C GLY A 25 7.05 -6.30 -4.28
N HIS A 26 7.45 -5.91 -3.08
CA HIS A 26 6.48 -5.46 -2.10
C HIS A 26 5.95 -4.11 -2.52
N ALA A 27 4.68 -3.87 -2.30
CA ALA A 27 4.07 -2.59 -2.61
C ALA A 27 3.73 -1.87 -1.31
N PHE A 28 4.29 -0.68 -1.13
CA PHE A 28 4.01 0.15 0.03
C PHE A 28 3.46 1.50 -0.40
N PRO A 29 2.55 2.08 0.39
CA PRO A 29 1.98 3.37 0.04
C PRO A 29 3.05 4.46 0.02
N GLN A 30 3.00 5.30 -1.01
CA GLN A 30 3.87 6.46 -1.11
C GLN A 30 3.11 7.75 -0.92
N ARG A 31 1.85 7.78 -1.32
CA ARG A 31 1.04 8.98 -1.28
C ARG A 31 -0.43 8.58 -1.25
N SER A 32 -1.25 9.39 -0.61
CA SER A 32 -2.69 9.16 -0.60
C SER A 32 -3.46 10.47 -0.70
N GLU A 33 -4.70 10.37 -1.18
CA GLU A 33 -5.66 11.47 -1.20
C GLU A 33 -6.98 10.92 -0.67
N PRO A 34 -7.48 11.43 0.45
CA PRO A 34 -6.84 12.42 1.33
C PRO A 34 -5.56 11.89 1.94
N PRO A 35 -4.64 12.78 2.32
CA PRO A 35 -3.42 12.35 3.02
C PRO A 35 -3.73 11.72 4.37
N VAL A 36 -2.81 10.92 4.85
CA VAL A 36 -2.93 10.27 6.17
C VAL A 36 -3.10 11.32 7.24
N GLY A 37 -4.16 11.18 8.03
CA GLY A 37 -4.41 12.07 9.16
C GLY A 37 -4.91 13.45 8.78
N ALA A 38 -5.19 13.70 7.51
CA ALA A 38 -5.60 15.03 7.06
C ALA A 38 -7.01 15.38 7.51
N THR A 39 -7.25 16.68 7.66
CA THR A 39 -8.57 17.23 7.80
C THR A 39 -8.88 17.98 6.51
N VAL A 40 -9.95 17.59 5.84
CA VAL A 40 -10.35 18.20 4.58
C VAL A 40 -11.64 18.98 4.76
N ALA A 41 -11.79 20.04 3.99
CA ALA A 41 -12.96 20.92 4.11
C ALA A 41 -14.18 20.39 3.37
N VAL A 42 -13.96 19.56 2.37
CA VAL A 42 -15.02 19.07 1.50
C VAL A 42 -14.95 17.56 1.43
N SER A 43 -16.10 16.91 1.39
CA SER A 43 -16.17 15.46 1.25
C SER A 43 -15.46 15.03 -0.03
N PRO A 44 -14.46 14.18 0.05
CA PRO A 44 -13.75 13.74 -1.16
C PRO A 44 -14.64 12.79 -1.96
N SER A 45 -14.56 12.89 -3.28
CA SER A 45 -15.37 12.02 -4.15
C SER A 45 -14.77 10.64 -4.30
N ARG A 46 -13.55 10.46 -3.83
CA ARG A 46 -12.88 9.15 -3.85
C ARG A 46 -11.67 9.19 -2.94
N VAL A 47 -11.19 7.99 -2.59
CA VAL A 47 -9.91 7.82 -1.92
C VAL A 47 -8.96 7.19 -2.91
N ARG A 48 -7.73 7.67 -2.94
CA ARG A 48 -6.67 7.16 -3.80
C ARG A 48 -5.42 6.90 -2.99
N ILE A 49 -4.75 5.79 -3.30
CA ILE A 49 -3.46 5.49 -2.69
C ILE A 49 -2.52 5.05 -3.81
N TRP A 50 -1.38 5.73 -3.91
CA TRP A 50 -0.32 5.36 -4.85
C TRP A 50 0.73 4.56 -4.12
N PHE A 51 1.06 3.42 -4.70
CA PHE A 51 2.04 2.50 -4.13
C PHE A 51 3.35 2.59 -4.91
N ASP A 52 4.42 2.09 -4.32
CA ASP A 52 5.73 2.12 -4.95
C ASP A 52 5.96 0.93 -5.89
N GLY A 53 4.98 0.10 -6.10
CA GLY A 53 5.07 -1.04 -6.99
C GLY A 53 3.74 -1.37 -7.62
N ALA A 54 3.78 -2.17 -8.67
CA ALA A 54 2.59 -2.58 -9.41
C ALA A 54 1.75 -3.56 -8.59
N LEU A 55 0.43 -3.40 -8.68
CA LEU A 55 -0.53 -4.17 -7.91
C LEU A 55 -1.23 -5.19 -8.77
N GLU A 56 -1.58 -6.32 -8.15
CA GLU A 56 -2.45 -7.33 -8.76
C GLU A 56 -3.89 -6.94 -8.52
N ALA A 57 -4.57 -6.51 -9.57
CA ALA A 57 -5.91 -5.96 -9.45
C ALA A 57 -6.91 -6.95 -8.82
N ALA A 58 -6.79 -8.21 -9.17
CA ALA A 58 -7.76 -9.20 -8.70
C ALA A 58 -7.68 -9.45 -7.21
N PHE A 59 -6.58 -9.07 -6.58
CA PHE A 59 -6.33 -9.39 -5.17
C PHE A 59 -6.12 -8.17 -4.30
N SER A 60 -6.44 -7.00 -4.82
CA SER A 60 -6.23 -5.74 -4.08
C SER A 60 -7.56 -5.08 -3.79
N SER A 61 -7.72 -4.55 -2.59
CA SER A 61 -8.98 -3.96 -2.17
C SER A 61 -8.77 -2.69 -1.35
N LEU A 62 -9.80 -1.84 -1.38
CA LEU A 62 -9.78 -0.57 -0.66
C LEU A 62 -11.19 -0.30 -0.16
N HIS A 63 -11.31 -0.05 1.13
CA HIS A 63 -12.60 0.23 1.76
C HIS A 63 -12.51 1.44 2.65
N VAL A 64 -13.64 2.12 2.79
CA VAL A 64 -13.77 3.26 3.69
C VAL A 64 -14.94 3.00 4.63
N GLN A 65 -14.73 3.25 5.90
CA GLN A 65 -15.77 3.02 6.89
C GLN A 65 -15.73 4.06 8.00
N THR A 66 -16.81 4.13 8.75
CA THR A 66 -16.86 4.97 9.94
C THR A 66 -15.94 4.37 11.00
N VAL A 67 -15.65 5.15 12.04
CA VAL A 67 -14.84 4.66 13.15
C VAL A 67 -15.50 3.45 13.82
N SER A 68 -16.83 3.39 13.78
CA SER A 68 -17.56 2.27 14.37
C SER A 68 -17.66 1.05 13.45
N GLY A 69 -17.15 1.14 12.25
CA GLY A 69 -17.07 -0.02 11.35
C GLY A 69 -18.12 -0.11 10.26
N GLN A 70 -18.95 0.92 10.10
CA GLN A 70 -19.95 0.91 9.03
C GLN A 70 -19.28 1.23 7.71
N ARG A 71 -19.41 0.34 6.73
CA ARG A 71 -18.82 0.55 5.42
C ARG A 71 -19.59 1.60 4.64
N LEU A 72 -18.86 2.45 3.95
CA LEU A 72 -19.42 3.57 3.22
C LEU A 72 -19.24 3.47 1.71
N ASP A 73 -18.24 2.71 1.26
CA ASP A 73 -18.05 2.45 -0.16
C ASP A 73 -18.97 1.33 -0.63
N GLN A 74 -19.13 1.19 -1.93
CA GLN A 74 -20.02 0.19 -2.50
C GLN A 74 -19.27 -1.06 -2.99
N ASP A 75 -18.14 -1.35 -2.32
CA ASP A 75 -17.31 -2.51 -2.65
C ASP A 75 -16.77 -2.41 -4.08
N ASP A 76 -16.47 -1.20 -4.51
CA ASP A 76 -16.00 -0.92 -5.85
C ASP A 76 -14.58 -0.35 -5.88
N GLY A 77 -13.80 -0.62 -4.84
CA GLY A 77 -12.37 -0.30 -4.85
C GLY A 77 -11.66 -1.10 -5.93
N HIS A 78 -10.74 -0.46 -6.63
CA HIS A 78 -10.09 -1.09 -7.77
C HIS A 78 -8.73 -0.47 -8.05
N VAL A 79 -7.91 -1.22 -8.76
CA VAL A 79 -6.64 -0.72 -9.28
C VAL A 79 -6.95 0.01 -10.59
N ASP A 80 -6.37 1.20 -10.75
CA ASP A 80 -6.60 2.00 -11.95
C ASP A 80 -6.04 1.23 -13.17
N PRO A 81 -6.84 1.06 -14.22
CA PRO A 81 -6.38 0.30 -15.39
C PRO A 81 -5.25 0.97 -16.16
N THR A 82 -5.04 2.27 -15.99
CA THR A 82 -3.96 2.98 -16.67
C THR A 82 -2.76 3.27 -15.77
N ASP A 83 -2.90 3.03 -14.47
CA ASP A 83 -1.80 3.19 -13.52
C ASP A 83 -1.87 2.06 -12.50
N VAL A 84 -1.14 1.00 -12.74
CA VAL A 84 -1.23 -0.20 -11.92
C VAL A 84 -0.65 -0.03 -10.52
N THR A 85 -0.12 1.14 -10.20
CA THR A 85 0.33 1.46 -8.84
C THR A 85 -0.73 2.21 -8.05
N LEU A 86 -1.85 2.59 -8.69
CA LEU A 86 -2.90 3.38 -8.06
C LEU A 86 -4.09 2.51 -7.69
N LEU A 87 -4.46 2.58 -6.42
CA LEU A 87 -5.65 1.92 -5.90
C LEU A 87 -6.64 3.01 -5.51
N GLU A 88 -7.88 2.90 -5.94
CA GLU A 88 -8.88 3.95 -5.65
C GLU A 88 -10.26 3.37 -5.40
N VAL A 89 -11.07 4.13 -4.68
CA VAL A 89 -12.47 3.78 -4.42
C VAL A 89 -13.31 5.03 -4.47
N PRO A 90 -14.41 5.04 -5.22
CA PRO A 90 -15.35 6.15 -5.21
C PRO A 90 -16.08 6.23 -3.88
N LEU A 91 -16.49 7.42 -3.51
CA LEU A 91 -17.26 7.64 -2.29
C LEU A 91 -18.48 8.47 -2.59
N PRO A 92 -19.62 8.16 -1.96
CA PRO A 92 -20.75 9.07 -1.96
C PRO A 92 -20.41 10.29 -1.09
N PRO A 93 -21.21 11.35 -1.15
CA PRO A 93 -21.02 12.45 -0.24
C PRO A 93 -21.12 11.97 1.20
N LEU A 94 -20.19 12.40 2.02
CA LEU A 94 -20.12 11.99 3.42
C LEU A 94 -20.27 13.18 4.34
N PRO A 95 -20.92 13.00 5.49
CA PRO A 95 -21.03 14.06 6.47
C PRO A 95 -19.69 14.32 7.16
N PRO A 96 -19.56 15.47 7.84
CA PRO A 96 -18.38 15.71 8.66
C PRO A 96 -18.16 14.59 9.66
N GLY A 97 -16.91 14.26 9.88
CA GLY A 97 -16.54 13.17 10.80
C GLY A 97 -15.20 12.58 10.44
N THR A 98 -14.80 11.58 11.20
CA THR A 98 -13.55 10.86 10.98
C THR A 98 -13.85 9.51 10.37
N TYR A 99 -13.05 9.16 9.37
CA TYR A 99 -13.26 7.96 8.58
C TYR A 99 -11.98 7.14 8.52
N ARG A 100 -12.15 5.82 8.44
CA ARG A 100 -11.03 4.89 8.35
C ARG A 100 -10.93 4.37 6.92
N VAL A 101 -9.73 4.38 6.40
CA VAL A 101 -9.41 3.83 5.07
C VAL A 101 -8.62 2.55 5.31
N LEU A 102 -9.13 1.44 4.78
CA LEU A 102 -8.49 0.15 4.95
C LEU A 102 -8.09 -0.38 3.59
N TRP A 103 -6.83 -0.74 3.44
CA TRP A 103 -6.34 -1.24 2.17
C TRP A 103 -5.64 -2.57 2.36
N SER A 104 -5.73 -3.41 1.34
CA SER A 104 -5.05 -4.69 1.28
C SER A 104 -4.67 -4.93 -0.17
N VAL A 105 -3.39 -5.06 -0.44
CA VAL A 105 -2.91 -5.19 -1.81
C VAL A 105 -1.97 -6.37 -1.94
N VAL A 106 -1.92 -6.91 -3.15
CA VAL A 106 -0.94 -7.93 -3.50
C VAL A 106 -0.08 -7.34 -4.62
N ALA A 107 1.22 -7.34 -4.41
CA ALA A 107 2.17 -6.88 -5.41
C ALA A 107 2.37 -7.95 -6.49
N ARG A 108 3.01 -7.54 -7.59
CA ARG A 108 3.23 -8.45 -8.70
C ARG A 108 4.04 -9.69 -8.33
N ASP A 109 4.84 -9.63 -7.27
CA ASP A 109 5.61 -10.78 -6.81
C ASP A 109 4.80 -11.71 -5.91
N GLY A 110 3.53 -11.39 -5.66
CA GLY A 110 2.64 -12.22 -4.88
C GLY A 110 2.58 -11.91 -3.39
N HIS A 111 3.37 -10.97 -2.90
CA HIS A 111 3.34 -10.62 -1.49
C HIS A 111 2.20 -9.66 -1.17
N ARG A 112 1.53 -9.90 -0.05
CA ARG A 112 0.44 -9.06 0.40
C ARG A 112 0.93 -8.08 1.46
N THR A 113 0.48 -6.83 1.34
CA THR A 113 0.62 -5.85 2.40
C THR A 113 -0.75 -5.25 2.69
N ALA A 114 -0.96 -4.78 3.91
CA ALA A 114 -2.24 -4.24 4.32
C ALA A 114 -2.02 -3.18 5.38
N GLY A 115 -2.94 -2.25 5.47
CA GLY A 115 -2.86 -1.21 6.48
C GLY A 115 -4.11 -0.37 6.51
N GLU A 116 -4.08 0.66 7.35
CA GLU A 116 -5.18 1.59 7.45
C GLU A 116 -4.69 2.96 7.86
N TYR A 117 -5.50 3.97 7.55
CA TYR A 117 -5.28 5.32 8.05
C TYR A 117 -6.62 6.01 8.20
N THR A 118 -6.60 7.19 8.80
CA THR A 118 -7.82 7.97 8.97
C THR A 118 -7.68 9.32 8.30
N PHE A 119 -8.82 9.89 7.93
CA PHE A 119 -8.92 11.30 7.55
C PHE A 119 -10.20 11.84 8.17
N THR A 120 -10.30 13.16 8.25
CA THR A 120 -11.44 13.82 8.87
C THR A 120 -12.02 14.82 7.88
N ILE A 121 -13.36 14.85 7.79
CA ILE A 121 -14.07 15.88 7.05
C ILE A 121 -14.48 16.91 8.08
N GLN A 122 -14.07 18.16 7.81
CA GLN A 122 -14.26 19.24 8.74
C GLN A 122 -15.72 19.59 8.87
N GLN A 123 -16.12 19.92 10.11
CA GLN A 123 -17.45 20.40 10.35
C GLN A 123 -17.65 21.72 9.64
N GLY A 124 -18.73 21.84 8.89
CA GLY A 124 -19.06 23.08 8.21
C GLY A 124 -19.58 24.12 9.16
N HIS A 125 -19.60 25.37 8.72
CA HIS A 125 -20.14 26.46 9.51
C HIS A 125 -21.35 27.06 8.86
#